data_92d3fe26154cec80e162c39ec350860e
#
_entry.id   92d3fe26154cec80e162c39ec350860e
#
_cell.length_a   1.000
_cell.length_b   1.000
_cell.length_c   1.000
_cell.angle_alpha   90.00
_cell.angle_beta   90.00
_cell.angle_gamma   90.00
#
_symmetry.space_group_name_H-M   'P 1'
#
loop_
_entity.id
_entity.type
_entity.pdbx_description
1 polymer ?
#
loop_
_entity_poly.entity_id
_entity_poly.type
_entity_poly.pdbx_seq_one_letter_code
_entity_poly.pdbx_strand_id
1 'polypeptide(L)'
;MLVFLATVVPKAVVAVATTKEERRQKRHTKIRAKLSGTADRPRISVYRSNQHTYVQVIDDESQKTICAIGTMSPKIKEVVGSEEWKTKTVEAARVVGQELGKMCVEKGIKSAVFDRGGYVYHGRVKAVAEACREAGMEF
;
A
#
# COMPACT_ATOMS: atom_id res chain seq x y z
N MET A 1 19.64 23.78 31.52
CA MET A 1 19.80 23.40 31.39
C MET A 1 19.92 22.36 31.07
N LEU A 2 20.08 21.71 30.80
CA LEU A 2 20.20 20.76 30.73
C LEU A 2 19.79 19.98 29.87
N VAL A 3 19.40 19.89 29.57
CA VAL A 3 18.76 19.41 28.87
C VAL A 3 19.26 18.81 27.80
N PHE A 4 20.02 19.20 27.19
CA PHE A 4 20.54 18.75 26.16
C PHE A 4 21.14 17.54 26.24
N LEU A 5 21.18 17.22 27.15
CA LEU A 5 21.78 16.06 27.37
C LEU A 5 21.13 14.98 26.70
N ALA A 6 19.91 15.00 26.69
CA ALA A 6 19.11 13.99 26.12
C ALA A 6 19.36 13.82 24.66
N THR A 7 19.89 14.83 24.08
CA THR A 7 20.12 14.78 22.65
C THR A 7 21.39 14.05 22.30
N VAL A 8 22.19 13.74 23.29
CA VAL A 8 23.41 13.05 23.01
C VAL A 8 23.14 11.56 22.90
N VAL A 9 22.82 11.10 21.74
CA VAL A 9 22.63 9.70 21.47
C VAL A 9 24.00 9.12 21.16
N PRO A 10 24.46 8.14 21.91
CA PRO A 10 25.72 7.48 21.61
C PRO A 10 25.74 6.89 20.23
N LYS A 11 26.81 7.07 19.50
CA LYS A 11 26.91 6.50 18.16
C LYS A 11 26.80 4.98 18.18
N ALA A 12 27.18 4.36 19.26
CA ALA A 12 27.04 2.92 19.41
C ALA A 12 25.59 2.46 19.30
N VAL A 13 24.64 3.28 19.75
CA VAL A 13 23.23 2.97 19.66
C VAL A 13 22.76 3.06 18.21
N VAL A 14 23.34 3.97 17.45
CA VAL A 14 23.00 4.16 16.04
C VAL A 14 23.52 2.99 15.21
N ALA A 15 24.56 2.33 15.68
CA ALA A 15 25.15 1.22 14.97
C ALA A 15 24.36 -0.10 15.10
N VAL A 16 23.27 -0.11 15.86
CA VAL A 16 22.44 -1.31 15.99
C VAL A 16 21.84 -1.68 14.64
N ALA A 17 21.78 -2.99 14.37
CA ALA A 17 21.23 -3.48 13.12
C ALA A 17 19.81 -2.98 12.88
N THR A 18 19.52 -2.58 11.65
CA THR A 18 18.20 -2.13 11.27
C THR A 18 17.21 -3.28 11.22
N THR A 19 15.98 -3.01 11.60
CA THR A 19 14.89 -3.98 11.53
C THR A 19 14.42 -4.17 10.09
N LYS A 20 13.62 -5.20 9.86
CA LYS A 20 13.00 -5.43 8.54
C LYS A 20 12.12 -4.24 8.15
N GLU A 21 11.38 -3.70 9.11
CA GLU A 21 10.50 -2.56 8.88
C GLU A 21 11.28 -1.31 8.48
N GLU A 22 12.38 -1.02 9.17
CA GLU A 22 13.22 0.11 8.83
C GLU A 22 13.81 -0.02 7.43
N ARG A 23 14.23 -1.23 7.05
CA ARG A 23 14.73 -1.48 5.69
C ARG A 23 13.65 -1.31 4.64
N ARG A 24 12.43 -1.75 4.95
CA ARG A 24 11.28 -1.55 4.08
C ARG A 24 11.00 -0.07 3.89
N GLN A 25 11.01 0.69 4.97
CA GLN A 25 10.77 2.14 4.92
C GLN A 25 11.83 2.86 4.10
N LYS A 26 13.09 2.45 4.19
CA LYS A 26 14.14 3.00 3.35
C LYS A 26 13.88 2.74 1.87
N ARG A 27 13.47 1.52 1.52
CA ARG A 27 13.11 1.20 0.13
C ARG A 27 11.91 2.01 -0.34
N HIS A 28 10.91 2.18 0.53
CA HIS A 28 9.72 2.98 0.22
C HIS A 28 10.09 4.43 -0.03
N THR A 29 10.97 4.99 0.79
CA THR A 29 11.46 6.37 0.61
C THR A 29 12.15 6.52 -0.76
N LYS A 30 12.96 5.57 -1.17
CA LYS A 30 13.62 5.60 -2.49
C LYS A 30 12.61 5.51 -3.63
N ILE A 31 11.61 4.65 -3.49
CA ILE A 31 10.55 4.51 -4.47
C ILE A 31 9.78 5.83 -4.59
N ARG A 32 9.40 6.42 -3.44
CA ARG A 32 8.64 7.66 -3.40
C ARG A 32 9.42 8.85 -3.94
N ALA A 33 10.74 8.82 -3.94
CA ALA A 33 11.56 9.86 -4.54
C ALA A 33 11.39 9.92 -6.07
N LYS A 34 11.01 8.81 -6.70
CA LYS A 34 10.85 8.70 -8.15
C LYS A 34 9.39 8.61 -8.59
N LEU A 35 8.47 8.40 -7.65
CA LEU A 35 7.10 8.04 -7.94
C LEU A 35 6.14 8.99 -7.24
N SER A 36 5.30 9.64 -8.00
CA SER A 36 4.31 10.58 -7.46
C SER A 36 3.00 10.41 -8.22
N GLY A 37 1.89 10.40 -7.52
CA GLY A 37 0.56 10.30 -8.12
C GLY A 37 0.00 11.67 -8.45
N THR A 38 -0.75 11.75 -9.53
CA THR A 38 -1.49 12.94 -9.93
C THR A 38 -2.97 12.63 -10.01
N ALA A 39 -3.81 13.62 -10.27
CA ALA A 39 -5.24 13.40 -10.43
C ALA A 39 -5.54 12.46 -11.61
N ASP A 40 -4.77 12.57 -12.70
CA ASP A 40 -4.95 11.75 -13.90
C ASP A 40 -4.31 10.37 -13.77
N ARG A 41 -3.20 10.29 -13.03
CA ARG A 41 -2.49 9.03 -12.75
C ARG A 41 -2.17 8.95 -11.27
N PRO A 42 -3.16 8.64 -10.43
CA PRO A 42 -2.93 8.57 -9.01
C PRO A 42 -2.03 7.39 -8.64
N ARG A 43 -1.49 7.44 -7.44
CA ARG A 43 -0.60 6.42 -6.92
C ARG A 43 -1.42 5.37 -6.17
N ILE A 44 -1.27 4.12 -6.57
CA ILE A 44 -1.83 2.99 -5.85
C ILE A 44 -0.78 2.54 -4.84
N SER A 45 -1.05 2.75 -3.57
CA SER A 45 -0.13 2.41 -2.48
C SER A 45 -0.62 1.18 -1.74
N VAL A 46 0.24 0.19 -1.61
CA VAL A 46 -0.07 -1.06 -0.91
C VAL A 46 0.62 -1.08 0.43
N TYR A 47 -0.13 -1.40 1.48
CA TYR A 47 0.39 -1.67 2.80
C TYR A 47 -0.10 -3.03 3.25
N ARG A 48 0.80 -3.85 3.77
CA ARG A 48 0.41 -5.15 4.33
C ARG A 48 0.89 -5.27 5.77
N SER A 49 0.00 -5.78 6.60
CA SER A 49 0.35 -6.21 7.94
C SER A 49 0.42 -7.74 7.97
N ASN A 50 0.66 -8.31 9.14
CA ASN A 50 0.69 -9.76 9.28
C ASN A 50 -0.61 -10.44 8.85
N GLN A 51 -1.75 -9.77 9.05
CA GLN A 51 -3.06 -10.37 8.80
C GLN A 51 -3.86 -9.70 7.70
N HIS A 52 -3.54 -8.48 7.33
CA HIS A 52 -4.37 -7.70 6.43
C HIS A 52 -3.58 -7.05 5.29
N THR A 53 -4.27 -6.78 4.21
CA THR A 53 -3.75 -6.01 3.09
C THR A 53 -4.63 -4.79 2.90
N TYR A 54 -4.00 -3.62 2.76
CA TYR A 54 -4.67 -2.34 2.58
C TYR A 54 -4.14 -1.68 1.32
N VAL A 55 -5.02 -1.08 0.55
CA VAL A 55 -4.63 -0.40 -0.67
C VAL A 55 -5.32 0.96 -0.71
N GLN A 56 -4.56 1.98 -1.09
CA GLN A 56 -5.06 3.34 -1.22
C GLN A 56 -4.73 3.87 -2.60
N VAL A 57 -5.61 4.70 -3.13
CA VAL A 57 -5.37 5.44 -4.36
C VAL A 57 -5.23 6.90 -3.97
N ILE A 58 -4.05 7.46 -4.20
CA ILE A 58 -3.66 8.76 -3.66
C ILE A 58 -3.28 9.72 -4.78
N ASP A 59 -3.82 10.95 -4.70
CA ASP A 59 -3.36 12.07 -5.49
C ASP A 59 -2.37 12.86 -4.64
N ASP A 60 -1.09 12.74 -4.96
CA ASP A 60 -0.03 13.39 -4.20
C ASP A 60 0.00 14.91 -4.40
N GLU A 61 -0.51 15.42 -5.51
CA GLU A 61 -0.54 16.86 -5.77
C GLU A 61 -1.51 17.58 -4.84
N SER A 62 -2.71 17.02 -4.66
CA SER A 62 -3.70 17.56 -3.73
C SER A 62 -3.60 16.97 -2.34
N GLN A 63 -2.73 15.98 -2.15
CA GLN A 63 -2.54 15.26 -0.89
C GLN A 63 -3.83 14.63 -0.37
N LYS A 64 -4.62 14.06 -1.29
CA LYS A 64 -5.88 13.43 -0.95
C LYS A 64 -5.88 11.96 -1.31
N THR A 65 -6.49 11.15 -0.46
CA THR A 65 -6.79 9.76 -0.78
C THR A 65 -8.12 9.72 -1.52
N ILE A 66 -8.08 9.29 -2.78
CA ILE A 66 -9.27 9.25 -3.63
C ILE A 66 -10.19 8.10 -3.20
N CYS A 67 -9.62 6.93 -2.97
CA CYS A 67 -10.34 5.79 -2.43
C CYS A 67 -9.37 4.85 -1.73
N ALA A 68 -9.90 4.03 -0.85
CA ALA A 68 -9.12 3.08 -0.09
C ALA A 68 -9.97 1.85 0.20
N ILE A 69 -9.33 0.68 0.28
CA ILE A 69 -10.00 -0.54 0.61
C ILE A 69 -9.01 -1.50 1.25
N GLY A 70 -9.49 -2.36 2.12
CA GLY A 70 -8.65 -3.36 2.78
C GLY A 70 -9.43 -4.65 2.97
N THR A 71 -8.74 -5.69 3.39
CA THR A 71 -9.34 -7.01 3.60
C THR A 71 -10.43 -7.01 4.68
N MET A 72 -10.45 -5.99 5.55
CA MET A 72 -11.48 -5.85 6.58
C MET A 72 -12.62 -4.91 6.19
N SER A 73 -12.56 -4.33 5.00
CA SER A 73 -13.60 -3.40 4.56
C SER A 73 -14.96 -4.10 4.43
N PRO A 74 -16.08 -3.43 4.80
CA PRO A 74 -17.41 -4.02 4.67
C PRO A 74 -17.71 -4.49 3.26
N LYS A 75 -17.27 -3.76 2.25
CA LYS A 75 -17.48 -4.12 0.85
C LYS A 75 -16.82 -5.46 0.51
N ILE A 76 -15.63 -5.72 1.03
CA ILE A 76 -14.94 -6.98 0.83
C ILE A 76 -15.70 -8.12 1.52
N LYS A 77 -16.19 -7.89 2.72
CA LYS A 77 -16.97 -8.89 3.45
C LYS A 77 -18.25 -9.26 2.70
N GLU A 78 -18.91 -8.30 2.09
CA GLU A 78 -20.10 -8.53 1.28
C GLU A 78 -19.79 -9.38 0.05
N VAL A 79 -18.71 -9.07 -0.65
CA VAL A 79 -18.30 -9.77 -1.86
C VAL A 79 -17.93 -11.22 -1.56
N VAL A 80 -17.21 -11.45 -0.48
CA VAL A 80 -16.75 -12.77 -0.11
C VAL A 80 -17.87 -13.62 0.50
N GLY A 81 -18.70 -13.03 1.34
CA GLY A 81 -19.86 -13.70 1.93
C GLY A 81 -19.51 -14.87 2.84
N SER A 82 -18.27 -15.00 3.31
CA SER A 82 -17.84 -16.12 4.13
C SER A 82 -17.33 -15.63 5.49
N GLU A 83 -17.73 -16.31 6.55
CA GLU A 83 -17.22 -16.04 7.90
C GLU A 83 -15.79 -16.54 8.07
N GLU A 84 -15.37 -17.52 7.25
CA GLU A 84 -14.02 -18.08 7.30
C GLU A 84 -13.02 -17.34 6.41
N TRP A 85 -13.30 -16.09 6.14
CA TRP A 85 -12.46 -15.27 5.28
C TRP A 85 -11.05 -15.09 5.86
N LYS A 86 -10.07 -15.64 5.15
CA LYS A 86 -8.67 -15.57 5.57
C LYS A 86 -7.99 -14.34 4.95
N THR A 87 -7.85 -13.31 5.75
CA THR A 87 -7.42 -11.98 5.28
C THR A 87 -5.95 -11.87 4.88
N LYS A 88 -5.10 -12.75 5.36
CA LYS A 88 -3.65 -12.69 5.08
C LYS A 88 -3.21 -13.43 3.82
N THR A 89 -4.14 -13.98 3.06
CA THR A 89 -3.82 -14.80 1.90
C THR A 89 -3.63 -13.98 0.62
N VAL A 90 -3.04 -14.61 -0.38
CA VAL A 90 -2.90 -14.03 -1.72
C VAL A 90 -4.28 -13.85 -2.36
N GLU A 91 -5.19 -14.79 -2.14
CA GLU A 91 -6.57 -14.71 -2.65
C GLU A 91 -7.29 -13.49 -2.06
N ALA A 92 -7.08 -13.20 -0.78
CA ALA A 92 -7.65 -12.03 -0.14
C ALA A 92 -7.14 -10.74 -0.79
N ALA A 93 -5.84 -10.68 -1.06
CA ALA A 93 -5.23 -9.54 -1.73
C ALA A 93 -5.76 -9.38 -3.16
N ARG A 94 -6.01 -10.48 -3.85
CA ARG A 94 -6.59 -10.46 -5.19
C ARG A 94 -7.99 -9.85 -5.18
N VAL A 95 -8.84 -10.24 -4.23
CA VAL A 95 -10.19 -9.68 -4.10
C VAL A 95 -10.13 -8.18 -3.82
N VAL A 96 -9.24 -7.77 -2.93
CA VAL A 96 -9.03 -6.35 -2.63
C VAL A 96 -8.63 -5.59 -3.89
N GLY A 97 -7.70 -6.12 -4.67
CA GLY A 97 -7.27 -5.50 -5.92
C GLY A 97 -8.39 -5.41 -6.96
N GLN A 98 -9.21 -6.45 -7.08
CA GLN A 98 -10.35 -6.46 -8.01
C GLN A 98 -11.37 -5.38 -7.63
N GLU A 99 -11.72 -5.29 -6.36
CA GLU A 99 -12.68 -4.29 -5.89
C GLU A 99 -12.13 -2.87 -6.02
N LEU A 100 -10.85 -2.68 -5.72
CA LEU A 100 -10.21 -1.38 -5.90
C LEU A 100 -10.22 -0.96 -7.37
N GLY A 101 -9.88 -1.88 -8.26
CA GLY A 101 -9.91 -1.62 -9.70
C GLY A 101 -11.28 -1.21 -10.19
N LYS A 102 -12.33 -1.89 -9.73
CA LYS A 102 -13.71 -1.53 -10.04
C LYS A 102 -14.05 -0.13 -9.54
N MET A 103 -13.68 0.18 -8.31
CA MET A 103 -13.91 1.51 -7.74
C MET A 103 -13.22 2.61 -8.54
N CYS A 104 -12.01 2.37 -8.99
CA CYS A 104 -11.26 3.32 -9.81
C CYS A 104 -11.91 3.54 -11.17
N VAL A 105 -12.29 2.46 -11.83
CA VAL A 105 -12.94 2.53 -13.14
C VAL A 105 -14.27 3.29 -13.05
N GLU A 106 -15.05 3.04 -12.00
CA GLU A 106 -16.30 3.77 -11.74
C GLU A 106 -16.08 5.27 -11.54
N LYS A 107 -14.95 5.65 -10.99
CA LYS A 107 -14.57 7.04 -10.79
C LYS A 107 -13.89 7.67 -12.02
N GLY A 108 -13.76 6.91 -13.11
CA GLY A 108 -13.10 7.39 -14.32
C GLY A 108 -11.58 7.35 -14.28
N ILE A 109 -11.00 6.67 -13.30
CA ILE A 109 -9.56 6.53 -13.17
C ILE A 109 -9.13 5.26 -13.91
N LYS A 110 -8.42 5.43 -15.01
CA LYS A 110 -7.96 4.29 -15.83
C LYS A 110 -6.48 4.03 -15.71
N SER A 111 -5.70 5.08 -15.50
CA SER A 111 -4.24 4.98 -15.39
C SER A 111 -3.79 5.28 -13.97
N ALA A 112 -2.75 4.62 -13.53
CA ALA A 112 -2.19 4.80 -12.20
C ALA A 112 -0.69 4.53 -12.20
N VAL A 113 0.00 4.91 -11.14
CA VAL A 113 1.35 4.46 -10.86
C VAL A 113 1.29 3.54 -9.67
N PHE A 114 2.00 2.43 -9.72
CA PHE A 114 1.94 1.43 -8.67
C PHE A 114 3.11 1.59 -7.70
N ASP A 115 2.79 1.81 -6.42
CA ASP A 115 3.76 1.92 -5.34
C ASP A 115 3.69 0.64 -4.50
N ARG A 116 4.73 -0.20 -4.63
CA ARG A 116 4.80 -1.45 -3.88
C ARG A 116 5.08 -1.27 -2.38
N GLY A 117 5.22 -0.03 -1.91
CA GLY A 117 5.38 0.26 -0.47
C GLY A 117 6.68 -0.22 0.15
N GLY A 118 7.70 -0.49 -0.66
CA GLY A 118 8.97 -1.05 -0.17
C GLY A 118 8.95 -2.56 0.03
N TYR A 119 7.84 -3.22 -0.26
CA TYR A 119 7.76 -4.68 -0.24
C TYR A 119 8.33 -5.27 -1.53
N VAL A 120 8.67 -6.55 -1.50
CA VAL A 120 9.05 -7.27 -2.71
C VAL A 120 7.81 -7.43 -3.58
N TYR A 121 7.95 -7.27 -4.89
CA TYR A 121 6.85 -7.47 -5.84
C TYR A 121 6.58 -8.97 -5.99
N HIS A 122 5.91 -9.53 -5.00
CA HIS A 122 5.61 -10.95 -4.91
C HIS A 122 4.44 -11.17 -3.96
N GLY A 123 3.77 -12.30 -4.07
CA GLY A 123 2.69 -12.70 -3.17
C GLY A 123 1.53 -11.72 -3.18
N ARG A 124 1.15 -11.21 -2.01
CA ARG A 124 -0.01 -10.32 -1.86
C ARG A 124 0.12 -9.03 -2.68
N VAL A 125 1.30 -8.44 -2.71
CA VAL A 125 1.54 -7.19 -3.46
C VAL A 125 1.34 -7.40 -4.95
N LYS A 126 1.90 -8.48 -5.48
CA LYS A 126 1.73 -8.86 -6.89
C LYS A 126 0.27 -9.17 -7.21
N ALA A 127 -0.43 -9.86 -6.31
CA ALA A 127 -1.83 -10.21 -6.49
C ALA A 127 -2.71 -8.97 -6.61
N VAL A 128 -2.46 -7.95 -5.78
CA VAL A 128 -3.18 -6.68 -5.86
C VAL A 128 -2.94 -6.01 -7.21
N ALA A 129 -1.68 -5.92 -7.65
CA ALA A 129 -1.34 -5.27 -8.91
C ALA A 129 -1.99 -5.97 -10.12
N GLU A 130 -1.89 -7.30 -10.17
CA GLU A 130 -2.48 -8.06 -11.26
C GLU A 130 -4.00 -7.95 -11.28
N ALA A 131 -4.63 -7.99 -10.11
CA ALA A 131 -6.08 -7.87 -10.01
C ALA A 131 -6.58 -6.49 -10.46
N CYS A 132 -5.86 -5.44 -10.12
CA CYS A 132 -6.18 -4.10 -10.59
C CYS A 132 -6.08 -4.00 -12.12
N ARG A 133 -5.06 -4.61 -12.71
CA ARG A 133 -4.90 -4.65 -14.17
C ARG A 133 -6.03 -5.42 -14.84
N GLU A 134 -6.42 -6.56 -14.27
CA GLU A 134 -7.55 -7.35 -14.77
C GLU A 134 -8.86 -6.57 -14.72
N ALA A 135 -9.02 -5.69 -13.75
CA ALA A 135 -10.21 -4.85 -13.63
C ALA A 135 -10.25 -3.69 -14.62
N GLY A 136 -9.17 -3.46 -15.37
CA GLY A 136 -9.12 -2.45 -16.41
C GLY A 136 -8.19 -1.29 -16.16
N MET A 137 -7.38 -1.34 -15.11
CA MET A 137 -6.42 -0.28 -14.84
C MET A 137 -5.13 -0.48 -15.62
N GLU A 138 -4.51 0.62 -16.01
CA GLU A 138 -3.25 0.63 -16.76
C GLU A 138 -2.12 1.17 -15.90
N PHE A 139 -1.10 0.38 -15.75
CA PHE A 139 0.15 0.79 -15.09
C PHE A 139 1.26 -0.24 -15.33
#